data_7d6e830659596eb22d447a74688912fd
#
_entry.id   7d6e830659596eb22d447a74688912fd
#
_cell.length_a   1.000
_cell.length_b   1.000
_cell.length_c   1.000
_cell.angle_alpha   90.00
_cell.angle_beta   90.00
_cell.angle_gamma   90.00
#
_symmetry.space_group_name_H-M   'P 1'
#
loop_
_entity.id
_entity.type
_entity.pdbx_description
1 polymer ?
#
loop_
_entity_poly.entity_id
_entity_poly.type
_entity_poly.pdbx_seq_one_letter_code
_entity_poly.pdbx_strand_id
1 'polypeptide(L)'
;MVVAVGSVGLAVVGPSLARQAARFTAPMQSMKRKQTALHEMVDKAAWKRPDKDALSAEQLERFLQLRQRLDTLLRGSDDPFSGFHGNQDRSLEKLTKVQDAFQGMSDRVGAEIDAFLEVRMTPDEYRWIERLVYERWRGALRREGTYPTAVRAAAAELETAAASEKDAAVRRRLERLAAEMRAREPKPPEGMDPELHRLLLARIDEIERYSMDDLARPVTMVPQ
;
A
#
# COMPACT_ATOMS: atom_id res chain seq x y z
N MET A 1 -51.01 40.93 26.67
CA MET A 1 -51.33 39.85 25.71
C MET A 1 -49.99 39.38 25.07
N VAL A 2 -49.38 38.37 25.66
CA VAL A 2 -48.07 37.80 25.17
C VAL A 2 -48.42 36.50 24.47
N VAL A 3 -48.19 36.49 23.19
CA VAL A 3 -48.41 35.32 22.31
C VAL A 3 -47.26 34.36 22.52
N ALA A 4 -47.51 33.23 23.15
CA ALA A 4 -46.60 32.07 23.16
C ALA A 4 -46.70 31.35 21.83
N VAL A 5 -45.79 31.68 20.90
CA VAL A 5 -45.56 30.93 19.66
C VAL A 5 -44.16 30.36 19.74
N GLY A 6 -44.02 29.07 19.81
CA GLY A 6 -42.72 28.54 19.57
C GLY A 6 -42.27 27.21 20.20
N SER A 7 -43.18 26.32 20.55
CA SER A 7 -42.74 25.04 21.16
C SER A 7 -43.25 23.77 20.45
N VAL A 8 -43.81 23.84 19.24
CA VAL A 8 -44.43 22.69 18.58
C VAL A 8 -43.63 22.17 17.38
N GLY A 9 -42.50 22.82 17.00
CA GLY A 9 -41.74 22.48 15.81
C GLY A 9 -40.67 21.39 15.97
N LEU A 10 -40.33 20.93 17.17
CA LEU A 10 -39.19 20.03 17.40
C LEU A 10 -39.53 18.55 17.66
N ALA A 11 -40.82 18.23 17.73
CA ALA A 11 -41.26 16.87 18.10
C ALA A 11 -41.56 15.94 16.91
N VAL A 12 -41.41 16.39 15.66
CA VAL A 12 -41.73 15.61 14.46
C VAL A 12 -40.48 15.32 13.60
N VAL A 13 -39.29 15.59 14.12
CA VAL A 13 -38.07 15.01 13.53
C VAL A 13 -38.05 13.54 13.94
N GLY A 14 -38.79 12.74 13.17
CA GLY A 14 -39.05 11.35 13.50
C GLY A 14 -37.80 10.53 13.67
N PRO A 15 -37.86 9.39 14.36
CA PRO A 15 -36.74 8.50 14.65
C PRO A 15 -35.96 8.08 13.38
N SER A 16 -36.50 8.29 12.20
CA SER A 16 -35.85 8.05 10.90
C SER A 16 -34.74 9.08 10.58
N LEU A 17 -34.95 10.36 10.83
CA LEU A 17 -33.94 11.40 10.61
C LEU A 17 -32.82 11.34 11.65
N ALA A 18 -33.13 11.02 12.89
CA ALA A 18 -32.11 10.77 13.91
C ALA A 18 -31.25 9.55 13.58
N ARG A 19 -31.85 8.46 13.05
CA ARG A 19 -31.13 7.29 12.57
C ARG A 19 -30.29 7.59 11.34
N GLN A 20 -30.77 8.40 10.40
CA GLN A 20 -29.99 8.83 9.25
C GLN A 20 -28.82 9.72 9.68
N ALA A 21 -29.02 10.70 10.55
CA ALA A 21 -27.94 11.52 11.09
C ALA A 21 -26.89 10.67 11.82
N ALA A 22 -27.30 9.68 12.61
CA ALA A 22 -26.39 8.75 13.27
C ALA A 22 -25.54 7.92 12.30
N ARG A 23 -26.12 7.52 11.16
CA ARG A 23 -25.38 6.78 10.10
C ARG A 23 -24.25 7.61 9.47
N PHE A 24 -24.36 8.93 9.41
CA PHE A 24 -23.29 9.81 8.94
C PHE A 24 -22.28 10.18 10.02
N THR A 25 -22.73 10.37 11.27
CA THR A 25 -21.86 10.85 12.35
C THR A 25 -21.01 9.74 12.97
N ALA A 26 -21.52 8.51 13.06
CA ALA A 26 -20.79 7.40 13.66
C ALA A 26 -19.49 7.04 12.93
N PRO A 27 -19.46 6.88 11.58
CA PRO A 27 -18.23 6.66 10.83
C PRO A 27 -17.20 7.78 11.00
N MET A 28 -17.67 9.04 10.96
CA MET A 28 -16.79 10.20 11.15
C MET A 28 -16.17 10.23 12.55
N GLN A 29 -16.94 9.92 13.60
CA GLN A 29 -16.42 9.83 14.95
C GLN A 29 -15.42 8.70 15.13
N SER A 30 -15.69 7.53 14.54
CA SER A 30 -14.77 6.39 14.53
C SER A 30 -13.46 6.77 13.85
N MET A 31 -13.52 7.36 12.66
CA MET A 31 -12.34 7.82 11.92
C MET A 31 -11.53 8.84 12.72
N LYS A 32 -12.20 9.84 13.33
CA LYS A 32 -11.53 10.84 14.15
C LYS A 32 -10.78 10.21 15.34
N ARG A 33 -11.36 9.22 16.00
CA ARG A 33 -10.69 8.49 17.10
C ARG A 33 -9.44 7.76 16.60
N LYS A 34 -9.53 7.07 15.46
CA LYS A 34 -8.40 6.37 14.86
C LYS A 34 -7.29 7.33 14.44
N GLN A 35 -7.64 8.46 13.82
CA GLN A 35 -6.68 9.52 13.49
C GLN A 35 -6.00 10.08 14.75
N THR A 36 -6.75 10.34 15.81
CA THR A 36 -6.18 10.78 17.09
C THR A 36 -5.20 9.74 17.63
N ALA A 37 -5.56 8.46 17.63
CA ALA A 37 -4.68 7.38 18.07
C ALA A 37 -3.40 7.27 17.22
N LEU A 38 -3.52 7.46 15.91
CA LEU A 38 -2.36 7.51 15.01
C LEU A 38 -1.44 8.69 15.32
N HIS A 39 -1.98 9.89 15.53
CA HIS A 39 -1.18 11.06 15.93
C HIS A 39 -0.47 10.83 17.26
N GLU A 40 -1.18 10.31 18.27
CA GLU A 40 -0.56 9.98 19.56
C GLU A 40 0.56 8.94 19.42
N MET A 41 0.40 7.96 18.54
CA MET A 41 1.45 6.98 18.26
C MET A 41 2.65 7.66 17.59
N VAL A 42 2.43 8.53 16.62
CA VAL A 42 3.50 9.28 15.92
C VAL A 42 4.27 10.15 16.93
N ASP A 43 3.56 10.89 17.78
CA ASP A 43 4.17 11.76 18.79
C ASP A 43 4.99 10.96 19.81
N LYS A 44 4.46 9.81 20.28
CA LYS A 44 5.17 8.91 21.20
C LYS A 44 6.37 8.22 20.57
N ALA A 45 6.27 7.83 19.30
CA ALA A 45 7.36 7.16 18.60
C ALA A 45 8.56 8.09 18.41
N ALA A 46 8.33 9.42 18.29
CA ALA A 46 9.35 10.45 18.05
C ALA A 46 10.35 10.04 16.94
N TRP A 47 9.83 9.28 15.94
CA TRP A 47 10.68 8.74 14.89
C TRP A 47 11.37 9.86 14.12
N LYS A 48 12.68 9.68 13.91
CA LYS A 48 13.49 10.60 13.09
C LYS A 48 14.14 9.79 11.98
N ARG A 49 14.15 10.37 10.80
CA ARG A 49 14.86 9.78 9.68
C ARG A 49 16.34 9.59 10.04
N PRO A 50 16.89 8.38 9.86
CA PRO A 50 18.33 8.15 10.06
C PRO A 50 19.17 8.99 9.10
N ASP A 51 20.32 9.47 9.56
CA ASP A 51 21.29 10.22 8.72
C ASP A 51 21.90 9.33 7.63
N LYS A 52 21.96 8.03 7.87
CA LYS A 52 22.39 7.01 6.92
C LYS A 52 21.23 6.08 6.59
N ASP A 53 21.36 5.35 5.50
CA ASP A 53 20.38 4.33 5.10
C ASP A 53 20.48 3.10 6.01
N ALA A 54 20.32 3.30 7.31
CA ALA A 54 20.39 2.26 8.31
C ALA A 54 18.97 1.71 8.57
N LEU A 55 18.69 0.53 8.03
CA LEU A 55 17.43 -0.20 8.24
C LEU A 55 17.72 -1.47 9.01
N SER A 56 17.09 -1.65 10.17
CA SER A 56 17.21 -2.87 10.95
C SER A 56 16.34 -3.99 10.39
N ALA A 57 16.68 -5.25 10.70
CA ALA A 57 15.87 -6.40 10.34
C ALA A 57 14.46 -6.32 10.94
N GLU A 58 14.32 -5.79 12.17
CA GLU A 58 13.02 -5.59 12.82
C GLU A 58 12.18 -4.54 12.10
N GLN A 59 12.79 -3.43 11.67
CA GLN A 59 12.07 -2.41 10.89
C GLN A 59 11.61 -2.95 9.54
N LEU A 60 12.47 -3.72 8.85
CA LEU A 60 12.09 -4.37 7.59
C LEU A 60 10.95 -5.37 7.80
N GLU A 61 11.00 -6.17 8.86
CA GLU A 61 9.92 -7.12 9.20
C GLU A 61 8.59 -6.39 9.41
N ARG A 62 8.57 -5.34 10.24
CA ARG A 62 7.36 -4.52 10.47
C ARG A 62 6.86 -3.89 9.18
N PHE A 63 7.77 -3.39 8.35
CA PHE A 63 7.42 -2.84 7.04
C PHE A 63 6.75 -3.86 6.14
N LEU A 64 7.29 -5.08 6.02
CA LEU A 64 6.71 -6.15 5.20
C LEU A 64 5.35 -6.62 5.75
N GLN A 65 5.20 -6.73 7.07
CA GLN A 65 3.91 -7.04 7.70
C GLN A 65 2.86 -5.98 7.38
N LEU A 66 3.23 -4.70 7.46
CA LEU A 66 2.32 -3.60 7.10
C LEU A 66 1.95 -3.67 5.61
N ARG A 67 2.93 -3.91 4.72
CA ARG A 67 2.68 -4.07 3.28
C ARG A 67 1.73 -5.23 2.98
N GLN A 68 1.90 -6.37 3.63
CA GLN A 68 1.00 -7.51 3.50
C GLN A 68 -0.44 -7.15 3.87
N ARG A 69 -0.64 -6.42 4.98
CA ARG A 69 -1.98 -5.98 5.42
C ARG A 69 -2.59 -5.00 4.43
N LEU A 70 -1.83 -4.00 4.00
CA LEU A 70 -2.26 -3.02 3.00
C LEU A 70 -2.59 -3.70 1.65
N ASP A 71 -1.79 -4.64 1.19
CA ASP A 71 -2.07 -5.42 -0.03
C ASP A 71 -3.40 -6.17 0.07
N THR A 72 -3.66 -6.81 1.21
CA THR A 72 -4.92 -7.51 1.46
C THR A 72 -6.12 -6.56 1.44
N LEU A 73 -5.99 -5.39 2.05
CA LEU A 73 -7.04 -4.37 2.07
C LEU A 73 -7.31 -3.79 0.67
N LEU A 74 -6.26 -3.55 -0.10
CA LEU A 74 -6.35 -2.95 -1.44
C LEU A 74 -6.92 -3.93 -2.47
N ARG A 75 -6.52 -5.21 -2.42
CA ARG A 75 -7.06 -6.25 -3.33
C ARG A 75 -8.48 -6.69 -2.99
N GLY A 76 -8.87 -6.60 -1.73
CA GLY A 76 -10.20 -6.99 -1.25
C GLY A 76 -11.28 -5.92 -1.39
N SER A 77 -10.91 -4.69 -1.78
CA SER A 77 -11.86 -3.60 -1.92
C SER A 77 -12.18 -3.36 -3.40
N ASP A 78 -13.43 -3.58 -3.79
CA ASP A 78 -13.94 -3.03 -5.06
C ASP A 78 -13.78 -1.51 -5.03
N ASP A 79 -13.50 -0.90 -6.20
CA ASP A 79 -13.46 0.54 -6.33
C ASP A 79 -14.82 1.11 -5.90
N PRO A 80 -14.91 1.86 -4.78
CA PRO A 80 -16.18 2.37 -4.29
C PRO A 80 -16.86 3.32 -5.27
N PHE A 81 -16.14 3.76 -6.33
CA PHE A 81 -16.65 4.62 -7.39
C PHE A 81 -16.90 3.90 -8.71
N SER A 82 -16.64 2.58 -8.81
CA SER A 82 -16.83 1.79 -10.05
C SER A 82 -18.26 1.85 -10.60
N GLY A 83 -19.27 2.09 -9.73
CA GLY A 83 -20.68 2.22 -10.11
C GLY A 83 -21.13 3.61 -10.59
N PHE A 84 -20.23 4.61 -10.62
CA PHE A 84 -20.59 5.98 -11.01
C PHE A 84 -20.53 6.26 -12.51
N HIS A 85 -20.14 5.32 -13.33
CA HIS A 85 -20.10 5.45 -14.78
C HIS A 85 -21.48 5.17 -15.39
N GLY A 86 -22.32 6.18 -15.48
CA GLY A 86 -23.49 6.14 -16.35
C GLY A 86 -24.78 6.77 -15.81
N ASN A 87 -25.24 7.71 -16.57
CA ASN A 87 -26.58 8.25 -16.75
C ASN A 87 -27.25 9.14 -15.69
N GLN A 88 -27.96 10.13 -16.24
CA GLN A 88 -28.48 11.36 -15.65
C GLN A 88 -29.71 11.22 -14.75
N ASP A 89 -30.01 10.09 -14.15
CA ASP A 89 -31.15 9.97 -13.26
C ASP A 89 -30.87 10.60 -11.88
N ARG A 90 -31.63 11.64 -11.59
CA ARG A 90 -31.61 12.42 -10.33
C ARG A 90 -32.44 11.74 -9.24
N SER A 91 -32.15 10.51 -8.85
CA SER A 91 -32.99 9.77 -7.89
C SER A 91 -32.30 9.62 -6.51
N LEU A 92 -33.11 9.31 -5.50
CA LEU A 92 -32.71 8.94 -4.15
C LEU A 92 -31.64 7.79 -4.16
N GLU A 93 -31.66 6.96 -5.20
CA GLU A 93 -30.69 5.88 -5.43
C GLU A 93 -29.24 6.43 -5.54
N LYS A 94 -29.04 7.61 -6.16
CA LYS A 94 -27.71 8.24 -6.21
C LYS A 94 -27.21 8.68 -4.84
N LEU A 95 -28.11 9.19 -4.00
CA LEU A 95 -27.73 9.59 -2.64
C LEU A 95 -27.31 8.37 -1.82
N THR A 96 -27.99 7.24 -1.99
CA THR A 96 -27.61 5.98 -1.34
C THR A 96 -26.25 5.49 -1.83
N LYS A 97 -26.01 5.49 -3.16
CA LYS A 97 -24.71 5.10 -3.75
C LYS A 97 -23.57 6.00 -3.28
N VAL A 98 -23.79 7.33 -3.19
CA VAL A 98 -22.79 8.26 -2.65
C VAL A 98 -22.51 7.97 -1.18
N GLN A 99 -23.55 7.65 -0.41
CA GLN A 99 -23.41 7.28 1.00
C GLN A 99 -22.62 5.99 1.17
N ASP A 100 -22.92 4.96 0.38
CA ASP A 100 -22.24 3.67 0.41
C ASP A 100 -20.77 3.81 0.00
N ALA A 101 -20.49 4.60 -1.04
CA ALA A 101 -19.13 4.91 -1.47
C ALA A 101 -18.34 5.67 -0.38
N PHE A 102 -18.98 6.66 0.27
CA PHE A 102 -18.36 7.39 1.39
C PHE A 102 -18.09 6.47 2.58
N GLN A 103 -19.02 5.58 2.91
CA GLN A 103 -18.85 4.60 3.98
C GLN A 103 -17.70 3.66 3.64
N GLY A 104 -17.67 3.08 2.44
CA GLY A 104 -16.60 2.18 1.98
C GLY A 104 -15.22 2.86 2.03
N MET A 105 -15.13 4.12 1.59
CA MET A 105 -13.88 4.89 1.70
C MET A 105 -13.47 5.14 3.16
N SER A 106 -14.43 5.47 4.02
CA SER A 106 -14.20 5.69 5.46
C SER A 106 -13.71 4.41 6.15
N ASP A 107 -14.32 3.27 5.84
CA ASP A 107 -13.95 1.97 6.39
C ASP A 107 -12.55 1.57 5.91
N ARG A 108 -12.23 1.80 4.64
CA ARG A 108 -10.90 1.55 4.08
C ARG A 108 -9.83 2.41 4.77
N VAL A 109 -10.02 3.72 4.84
CA VAL A 109 -9.06 4.62 5.53
C VAL A 109 -8.92 4.21 7.00
N GLY A 110 -10.03 3.84 7.65
CA GLY A 110 -10.01 3.34 9.02
C GLY A 110 -9.21 2.07 9.18
N ALA A 111 -9.31 1.12 8.24
CA ALA A 111 -8.55 -0.12 8.24
C ALA A 111 -7.05 0.10 7.94
N GLU A 112 -6.72 1.06 7.06
CA GLU A 112 -5.32 1.48 6.84
C GLU A 112 -4.70 2.03 8.13
N ILE A 113 -5.40 2.92 8.84
CA ILE A 113 -4.93 3.45 10.13
C ILE A 113 -4.73 2.33 11.15
N ASP A 114 -5.67 1.40 11.25
CA ASP A 114 -5.54 0.24 12.15
C ASP A 114 -4.30 -0.58 11.83
N ALA A 115 -3.99 -0.81 10.54
CA ALA A 115 -2.80 -1.54 10.13
C ALA A 115 -1.50 -0.85 10.61
N PHE A 116 -1.42 0.49 10.52
CA PHE A 116 -0.29 1.27 11.05
C PHE A 116 -0.17 1.14 12.57
N LEU A 117 -1.31 1.26 13.29
CA LEU A 117 -1.34 1.16 14.75
C LEU A 117 -0.92 -0.21 15.25
N GLU A 118 -1.41 -1.29 14.60
CA GLU A 118 -1.10 -2.67 15.00
C GLU A 118 0.39 -3.00 14.80
N VAL A 119 0.97 -2.54 13.70
CA VAL A 119 2.40 -2.78 13.40
C VAL A 119 3.30 -1.79 14.13
N ARG A 120 2.73 -0.75 14.73
CA ARG A 120 3.46 0.33 15.42
C ARG A 120 4.52 1.00 14.54
N MET A 121 4.15 1.29 13.31
CA MET A 121 5.00 1.98 12.35
C MET A 121 4.39 3.35 12.00
N THR A 122 5.18 4.41 12.04
CA THR A 122 4.69 5.73 11.65
C THR A 122 4.60 5.85 10.13
N PRO A 123 3.69 6.68 9.58
CA PRO A 123 3.62 6.91 8.14
C PRO A 123 4.93 7.45 7.55
N ASP A 124 5.70 8.23 8.31
CA ASP A 124 6.99 8.76 7.87
C ASP A 124 8.08 7.69 7.83
N GLU A 125 8.12 6.80 8.84
CA GLU A 125 9.00 5.63 8.86
C GLU A 125 8.71 4.72 7.66
N TYR A 126 7.42 4.43 7.42
CA TYR A 126 7.00 3.62 6.28
C TYR A 126 7.45 4.24 4.95
N ARG A 127 7.17 5.53 4.70
CA ARG A 127 7.56 6.23 3.46
C ARG A 127 9.06 6.24 3.24
N TRP A 128 9.83 6.39 4.31
CA TRP A 128 11.27 6.34 4.23
C TRP A 128 11.77 4.95 3.83
N ILE A 129 11.26 3.87 4.46
CA ILE A 129 11.63 2.49 4.11
C ILE A 129 11.17 2.16 2.68
N GLU A 130 9.97 2.57 2.30
CA GLU A 130 9.43 2.38 0.96
C GLU A 130 10.37 2.94 -0.11
N ARG A 131 10.81 4.20 0.06
CA ARG A 131 11.77 4.83 -0.86
C ARG A 131 13.12 4.11 -0.86
N LEU A 132 13.61 3.72 0.30
CA LEU A 132 14.87 3.01 0.43
C LEU A 132 14.83 1.67 -0.32
N VAL A 133 13.77 0.89 -0.13
CA VAL A 133 13.61 -0.44 -0.72
C VAL A 133 13.27 -0.36 -2.21
N TYR A 134 12.27 0.41 -2.61
CA TYR A 134 11.75 0.35 -3.98
C TYR A 134 12.40 1.35 -4.92
N GLU A 135 12.69 2.58 -4.48
CA GLU A 135 13.27 3.59 -5.37
C GLU A 135 14.79 3.48 -5.42
N ARG A 136 15.47 3.39 -4.26
CA ARG A 136 16.93 3.37 -4.22
C ARG A 136 17.49 1.99 -4.52
N TRP A 137 17.16 0.98 -3.72
CA TRP A 137 17.75 -0.36 -3.86
C TRP A 137 17.23 -1.09 -5.11
N ARG A 138 15.93 -1.38 -5.18
CA ARG A 138 15.31 -2.10 -6.31
C ARG A 138 15.48 -1.33 -7.62
N GLY A 139 15.27 -0.02 -7.60
CA GLY A 139 15.42 0.86 -8.76
C GLY A 139 16.85 0.88 -9.29
N ALA A 140 17.87 0.88 -8.42
CA ALA A 140 19.26 0.79 -8.83
C ALA A 140 19.58 -0.56 -9.48
N LEU A 141 19.24 -1.67 -8.82
CA LEU A 141 19.47 -3.02 -9.35
C LEU A 141 18.75 -3.27 -10.69
N ARG A 142 17.55 -2.70 -10.87
CA ARG A 142 16.83 -2.77 -12.16
C ARG A 142 17.54 -1.99 -13.26
N ARG A 143 18.03 -0.78 -12.97
CA ARG A 143 18.80 0.01 -13.95
C ARG A 143 20.11 -0.65 -14.35
N GLU A 144 20.74 -1.35 -13.42
CA GLU A 144 21.99 -2.11 -13.67
C GLU A 144 21.74 -3.47 -14.31
N GLY A 145 20.48 -3.90 -14.47
CA GLY A 145 20.12 -5.22 -15.01
C GLY A 145 20.55 -6.39 -14.10
N THR A 146 20.73 -6.12 -12.80
CA THR A 146 21.20 -7.10 -11.80
C THR A 146 20.11 -7.51 -10.81
N TYR A 147 18.88 -7.02 -11.00
CA TYR A 147 17.76 -7.33 -10.11
C TYR A 147 17.40 -8.82 -10.17
N PRO A 148 17.48 -9.59 -9.06
CA PRO A 148 17.48 -11.05 -9.10
C PRO A 148 16.25 -11.69 -9.74
N THR A 149 15.06 -11.14 -9.52
CA THR A 149 13.83 -11.69 -10.14
C THR A 149 13.80 -11.46 -11.65
N ALA A 150 14.23 -10.29 -12.12
CA ALA A 150 14.35 -10.00 -13.56
C ALA A 150 15.43 -10.88 -14.22
N VAL A 151 16.56 -11.07 -13.55
CA VAL A 151 17.64 -11.95 -14.01
C VAL A 151 17.17 -13.40 -14.08
N ARG A 152 16.45 -13.90 -13.07
CA ARG A 152 15.87 -15.25 -13.06
C ARG A 152 14.86 -15.44 -14.20
N ALA A 153 13.99 -14.46 -14.43
CA ALA A 153 13.00 -14.50 -15.51
C ALA A 153 13.68 -14.53 -16.89
N ALA A 154 14.66 -13.65 -17.15
CA ALA A 154 15.40 -13.62 -18.40
C ALA A 154 16.21 -14.91 -18.63
N ALA A 155 16.80 -15.49 -17.59
CA ALA A 155 17.49 -16.79 -17.70
C ALA A 155 16.52 -17.93 -18.06
N ALA A 156 15.31 -17.94 -17.50
CA ALA A 156 14.27 -18.91 -17.80
C ALA A 156 13.75 -18.77 -19.26
N GLU A 157 13.64 -17.54 -19.78
CA GLU A 157 13.31 -17.30 -21.18
C GLU A 157 14.40 -17.85 -22.13
N LEU A 158 15.68 -17.63 -21.80
CA LEU A 158 16.79 -18.19 -22.57
C LEU A 158 16.79 -19.73 -22.57
N GLU A 159 16.49 -20.37 -21.45
CA GLU A 159 16.36 -21.83 -21.37
C GLU A 159 15.18 -22.35 -22.19
N THR A 160 14.05 -21.65 -22.15
CA THR A 160 12.89 -22.00 -22.99
C THR A 160 13.23 -21.88 -24.47
N ALA A 161 13.93 -20.83 -24.87
CA ALA A 161 14.42 -20.64 -26.22
C ALA A 161 15.44 -21.75 -26.62
N ALA A 162 16.34 -22.10 -25.71
CA ALA A 162 17.32 -23.19 -25.94
C ALA A 162 16.62 -24.54 -26.14
N ALA A 163 15.56 -24.82 -25.37
CA ALA A 163 14.81 -26.07 -25.48
C ALA A 163 14.11 -26.24 -26.85
N SER A 164 13.71 -25.12 -27.47
CA SER A 164 13.04 -25.10 -28.78
C SER A 164 14.04 -25.00 -29.98
N GLU A 165 15.31 -24.69 -29.72
CA GLU A 165 16.31 -24.46 -30.75
C GLU A 165 16.83 -25.78 -31.38
N LYS A 166 16.83 -25.86 -32.72
CA LYS A 166 17.29 -27.03 -33.47
C LYS A 166 18.79 -27.04 -33.69
N ASP A 167 19.41 -25.87 -33.82
CA ASP A 167 20.86 -25.75 -33.98
C ASP A 167 21.55 -25.98 -32.65
N ALA A 168 22.38 -27.03 -32.59
CA ALA A 168 23.09 -27.43 -31.39
C ALA A 168 24.11 -26.37 -30.89
N ALA A 169 24.68 -25.57 -31.80
CA ALA A 169 25.66 -24.54 -31.43
C ALA A 169 24.93 -23.34 -30.80
N VAL A 170 23.80 -22.93 -31.38
CA VAL A 170 22.95 -21.86 -30.85
C VAL A 170 22.35 -22.27 -29.50
N ARG A 171 21.83 -23.48 -29.38
CA ARG A 171 21.30 -24.02 -28.11
C ARG A 171 22.35 -23.95 -26.99
N ARG A 172 23.56 -24.47 -27.20
CA ARG A 172 24.62 -24.41 -26.19
C ARG A 172 25.00 -22.98 -25.81
N ARG A 173 24.92 -22.03 -26.74
CA ARG A 173 25.15 -20.61 -26.46
C ARG A 173 24.09 -20.02 -25.56
N LEU A 174 22.82 -20.34 -25.82
CA LEU A 174 21.68 -19.87 -24.98
C LEU A 174 21.77 -20.46 -23.57
N GLU A 175 22.03 -21.75 -23.43
CA GLU A 175 22.24 -22.43 -22.15
C GLU A 175 23.37 -21.79 -21.33
N ARG A 176 24.50 -21.47 -21.99
CA ARG A 176 25.64 -20.80 -21.37
C ARG A 176 25.25 -19.39 -20.88
N LEU A 177 24.57 -18.60 -21.70
CA LEU A 177 24.11 -17.26 -21.32
C LEU A 177 23.17 -17.33 -20.13
N ALA A 178 22.23 -18.27 -20.12
CA ALA A 178 21.33 -18.47 -18.99
C ALA A 178 22.07 -18.79 -17.69
N ALA A 179 23.07 -19.68 -17.77
CA ALA A 179 23.93 -20.05 -16.63
C ALA A 179 24.77 -18.85 -16.14
N GLU A 180 25.36 -18.08 -17.04
CA GLU A 180 26.13 -16.87 -16.71
C GLU A 180 25.25 -15.82 -16.03
N MET A 181 24.02 -15.63 -16.50
CA MET A 181 23.07 -14.71 -15.86
C MET A 181 22.74 -15.16 -14.44
N ARG A 182 22.46 -16.44 -14.23
CA ARG A 182 22.17 -16.97 -12.89
C ARG A 182 23.33 -16.88 -11.93
N ALA A 183 24.56 -17.00 -12.43
CA ALA A 183 25.77 -16.91 -11.62
C ALA A 183 26.12 -15.46 -11.20
N ARG A 184 25.44 -14.46 -11.77
CA ARG A 184 25.67 -13.06 -11.39
C ARG A 184 25.05 -12.77 -10.04
N GLU A 185 25.89 -12.59 -9.04
CA GLU A 185 25.46 -12.03 -7.77
C GLU A 185 25.24 -10.53 -7.92
N PRO A 186 24.07 -10.00 -7.47
CA PRO A 186 23.83 -8.56 -7.48
C PRO A 186 24.78 -7.89 -6.49
N LYS A 187 25.45 -6.84 -6.94
CA LYS A 187 26.31 -6.02 -6.08
C LYS A 187 25.48 -4.98 -5.35
N PRO A 188 25.91 -4.52 -4.15
CA PRO A 188 25.29 -3.39 -3.50
C PRO A 188 25.28 -2.17 -4.43
N PRO A 189 24.16 -1.45 -4.57
CA PRO A 189 24.15 -0.17 -5.26
C PRO A 189 25.16 0.80 -4.66
N GLU A 190 25.68 1.72 -5.48
CA GLU A 190 26.66 2.71 -5.04
C GLU A 190 26.17 3.46 -3.80
N GLY A 191 27.03 3.57 -2.79
CA GLY A 191 26.73 4.23 -1.52
C GLY A 191 25.76 3.51 -0.59
N MET A 192 25.37 2.27 -0.90
CA MET A 192 24.56 1.45 -0.01
C MET A 192 25.43 0.55 0.85
N ASP A 193 25.05 0.41 2.11
CA ASP A 193 25.68 -0.52 3.04
C ASP A 193 25.54 -1.98 2.54
N PRO A 194 26.63 -2.76 2.42
CA PRO A 194 26.59 -4.16 2.03
C PRO A 194 25.73 -5.04 2.95
N GLU A 195 25.68 -4.75 4.25
CA GLU A 195 24.83 -5.48 5.20
C GLU A 195 23.35 -5.25 4.90
N LEU A 196 22.98 -3.99 4.67
CA LEU A 196 21.62 -3.63 4.25
C LEU A 196 21.26 -4.33 2.94
N HIS A 197 22.18 -4.34 1.96
CA HIS A 197 21.95 -5.03 0.69
C HIS A 197 21.68 -6.52 0.91
N ARG A 198 22.47 -7.20 1.75
CA ARG A 198 22.25 -8.62 2.07
C ARG A 198 20.91 -8.85 2.78
N LEU A 199 20.55 -7.98 3.71
CA LEU A 199 19.27 -8.03 4.40
C LEU A 199 18.09 -7.94 3.41
N LEU A 200 18.14 -7.02 2.45
CA LEU A 200 17.09 -6.86 1.45
C LEU A 200 17.05 -8.03 0.46
N LEU A 201 18.21 -8.56 0.06
CA LEU A 201 18.27 -9.76 -0.80
C LEU A 201 17.67 -10.99 -0.13
N ALA A 202 17.89 -11.17 1.17
CA ALA A 202 17.33 -12.29 1.92
C ALA A 202 15.77 -12.26 1.97
N ARG A 203 15.16 -11.11 1.75
CA ARG A 203 13.70 -10.92 1.80
C ARG A 203 13.11 -10.52 0.42
N ILE A 204 13.84 -10.76 -0.66
CA ILE A 204 13.47 -10.29 -1.99
C ILE A 204 12.10 -10.81 -2.46
N ASP A 205 11.78 -12.05 -2.17
CA ASP A 205 10.52 -12.67 -2.63
C ASP A 205 9.30 -12.05 -1.91
N GLU A 206 9.46 -11.62 -0.65
CA GLU A 206 8.42 -10.88 0.07
C GLU A 206 8.32 -9.43 -0.40
N ILE A 207 9.46 -8.77 -0.64
CA ILE A 207 9.52 -7.41 -1.19
C ILE A 207 8.81 -7.36 -2.55
N GLU A 208 9.00 -8.37 -3.41
CA GLU A 208 8.31 -8.46 -4.70
C GLU A 208 6.82 -8.75 -4.53
N ARG A 209 6.49 -9.72 -3.69
CA ARG A 209 5.10 -10.13 -3.46
C ARG A 209 4.21 -8.95 -3.05
N TYR A 210 4.74 -8.04 -2.24
CA TYR A 210 4.02 -6.90 -1.71
C TYR A 210 4.46 -5.57 -2.35
N SER A 211 4.92 -5.59 -3.62
CA SER A 211 5.48 -4.40 -4.27
C SER A 211 4.45 -3.31 -4.57
N MET A 212 3.15 -3.61 -4.59
CA MET A 212 2.07 -2.64 -4.83
C MET A 212 2.31 -1.70 -6.03
N ASP A 213 3.13 -2.11 -7.01
CA ASP A 213 3.46 -1.26 -8.16
C ASP A 213 2.21 -0.91 -8.98
N ASP A 214 1.22 -1.81 -8.97
CA ASP A 214 -0.05 -1.69 -9.69
C ASP A 214 -1.23 -1.24 -8.80
N LEU A 215 -0.99 -0.98 -7.51
CA LEU A 215 -2.01 -0.61 -6.56
C LEU A 215 -1.95 0.88 -6.23
N ALA A 216 -3.11 1.50 -6.06
CA ALA A 216 -3.20 2.88 -5.59
C ALA A 216 -2.48 3.02 -4.24
N ARG A 217 -1.72 4.11 -4.06
CA ARG A 217 -1.06 4.40 -2.78
C ARG A 217 -2.11 4.51 -1.66
N PRO A 218 -1.79 4.05 -0.44
CA PRO A 218 -2.68 4.22 0.70
C PRO A 218 -3.17 5.67 0.84
N VAL A 219 -4.46 5.85 1.10
CA VAL A 219 -5.09 7.19 1.18
C VAL A 219 -4.48 8.02 2.31
N THR A 220 -4.05 7.37 3.40
CA THR A 220 -3.38 8.02 4.54
C THR A 220 -2.03 8.64 4.19
N MET A 221 -1.49 8.37 3.00
CA MET A 221 -0.20 8.87 2.53
C MET A 221 -0.29 10.03 1.54
N VAL A 222 -1.49 10.49 1.21
CA VAL A 222 -1.65 11.70 0.40
C VAL A 222 -1.16 12.88 1.24
N PRO A 223 -0.16 13.67 0.78
CA PRO A 223 0.27 14.87 1.48
C PRO A 223 -0.91 15.82 1.62
N GLN A 224 -1.17 16.30 2.83
CA GLN A 224 -2.11 17.40 3.09
C GLN A 224 -1.45 18.71 2.74
#